data_1f0ab047360ca6c6e33c3eb03ac0c89a
#
_entry.id   1f0ab047360ca6c6e33c3eb03ac0c89a
#
_cell.length_a   1.000
_cell.length_b   1.000
_cell.length_c   1.000
_cell.angle_alpha   90.00
_cell.angle_beta   90.00
_cell.angle_gamma   90.00
#
_symmetry.space_group_name_H-M   'P 1'
#
loop_
_entity.id
_entity.type
_entity.pdbx_description
1 polymer ?
#
loop_
_entity_poly.entity_id
_entity_poly.type
_entity_poly.pdbx_seq_one_letter_code
_entity_poly.pdbx_strand_id
1 'polypeptide(L)'
;MSDDIYGSGDNESGTVFRDTIMLALAGFVSLVILLMPFINPPAETESTKSDPPGNVIIEVFWPENRDVDLDLWVKAPDDIPVGYSNRGGLFFNLLRDDLGIYKDPTPINYEVAYSRGINPGEHIVNLHLYREDLAAFDPFEAHVVVTVVNPDTKIRQQILESKALLDEIGKEITIFRFKLDESGNLNKESINNDFVQLRSGSK
;
A
#
# COMPACT_ATOMS: atom_id res chain seq x y z
N MET A 1 60.86 63.69 15.98
CA MET A 1 60.08 62.94 16.99
C MET A 1 58.65 63.12 16.59
N SER A 2 58.17 62.18 15.79
CA SER A 2 56.87 62.20 15.16
C SER A 2 56.26 60.81 15.47
N ASP A 3 55.25 60.81 16.32
CA ASP A 3 54.60 59.63 16.81
C ASP A 3 53.50 59.22 15.85
N ASP A 4 53.57 57.97 15.39
CA ASP A 4 52.57 57.27 14.60
C ASP A 4 51.37 57.00 15.47
N ILE A 5 50.27 57.75 15.24
CA ILE A 5 48.94 57.43 15.81
C ILE A 5 47.95 57.30 14.66
N TYR A 6 48.13 56.28 13.81
CA TYR A 6 47.11 55.84 12.88
C TYR A 6 47.30 54.38 12.55
N GLY A 7 46.56 53.47 13.20
CA GLY A 7 46.64 52.07 12.84
C GLY A 7 45.87 51.11 13.72
N SER A 8 44.78 51.48 14.34
CA SER A 8 44.00 50.49 15.16
C SER A 8 42.48 50.46 14.89
N GLY A 9 41.94 51.32 14.04
CA GLY A 9 40.49 51.39 13.86
C GLY A 9 39.90 50.47 12.78
N ASP A 10 40.70 50.10 11.77
CA ASP A 10 40.16 49.36 10.64
C ASP A 10 40.01 47.83 10.88
N ASN A 11 40.73 47.27 11.82
CA ASN A 11 40.67 45.84 12.14
C ASN A 11 39.48 45.51 13.06
N GLU A 12 39.07 46.40 13.93
CA GLU A 12 37.95 46.13 14.86
C GLU A 12 36.60 46.14 14.15
N SER A 13 36.36 47.09 13.22
CA SER A 13 35.13 47.15 12.44
C SER A 13 34.98 45.95 11.51
N GLY A 14 36.08 45.45 10.91
CA GLY A 14 36.09 44.24 10.09
C GLY A 14 35.82 42.98 10.89
N THR A 15 36.26 42.91 12.14
CA THR A 15 36.01 41.77 13.04
C THR A 15 34.56 41.74 13.48
N VAL A 16 33.99 42.88 13.91
CA VAL A 16 32.58 42.99 14.30
C VAL A 16 31.63 42.62 13.14
N PHE A 17 31.97 43.09 11.93
CA PHE A 17 31.18 42.75 10.73
C PHE A 17 31.21 41.26 10.42
N ARG A 18 32.38 40.61 10.49
CA ARG A 18 32.52 39.16 10.31
C ARG A 18 31.77 38.37 11.36
N ASP A 19 31.85 38.74 12.61
CA ASP A 19 31.16 38.06 13.71
C ASP A 19 29.65 38.18 13.57
N THR A 20 29.16 39.34 13.13
CA THR A 20 27.73 39.53 12.86
C THR A 20 27.23 38.65 11.73
N ILE A 21 27.99 38.51 10.62
CA ILE A 21 27.63 37.63 9.51
C ILE A 21 27.68 36.15 9.96
N MET A 22 28.69 35.79 10.72
CA MET A 22 28.83 34.42 11.24
C MET A 22 27.66 34.05 12.18
N LEU A 23 27.24 34.97 13.06
CA LEU A 23 26.08 34.77 13.93
C LEU A 23 24.79 34.70 13.12
N ALA A 24 24.59 35.52 12.11
CA ALA A 24 23.43 35.47 11.23
C ALA A 24 23.39 34.14 10.45
N LEU A 25 24.53 33.70 9.93
CA LEU A 25 24.65 32.43 9.23
C LEU A 25 24.37 31.24 10.16
N ALA A 26 24.95 31.25 11.36
CA ALA A 26 24.70 30.20 12.37
C ALA A 26 23.22 30.14 12.77
N GLY A 27 22.58 31.32 12.94
CA GLY A 27 21.13 31.39 13.20
C GLY A 27 20.29 30.82 12.04
N PHE A 28 20.66 31.15 10.81
CA PHE A 28 19.97 30.63 9.62
C PHE A 28 20.14 29.11 9.50
N VAL A 29 21.34 28.58 9.67
CA VAL A 29 21.59 27.12 9.66
C VAL A 29 20.82 26.43 10.76
N SER A 30 20.80 26.98 11.95
CA SER A 30 20.02 26.45 13.08
C SER A 30 18.52 26.42 12.76
N LEU A 31 18.01 27.50 12.13
CA LEU A 31 16.61 27.55 11.70
C LEU A 31 16.29 26.50 10.64
N VAL A 32 17.17 26.31 9.65
CA VAL A 32 16.99 25.27 8.61
C VAL A 32 16.97 23.88 9.23
N ILE A 33 17.88 23.57 10.15
CA ILE A 33 17.91 22.27 10.87
C ILE A 33 16.62 22.08 11.67
N LEU A 34 16.12 23.10 12.33
CA LEU A 34 14.88 23.06 13.11
C LEU A 34 13.64 22.86 12.22
N LEU A 35 13.65 23.41 11.00
CA LEU A 35 12.54 23.28 10.04
C LEU A 35 12.60 21.99 9.22
N MET A 36 13.76 21.35 9.14
CA MET A 36 13.94 20.11 8.35
C MET A 36 12.90 19.02 8.63
N PRO A 37 12.55 18.71 9.90
CA PRO A 37 11.50 17.74 10.21
C PRO A 37 10.10 18.13 9.72
N PHE A 38 9.84 19.43 9.55
CA PHE A 38 8.54 19.92 9.06
C PHE A 38 8.45 19.98 7.54
N ILE A 39 9.59 20.11 6.85
CA ILE A 39 9.66 20.14 5.38
C ILE A 39 9.73 18.70 4.84
N ASN A 40 10.43 17.83 5.54
CA ASN A 40 10.55 16.42 5.22
C ASN A 40 10.35 15.62 6.52
N PRO A 41 9.09 15.47 6.99
CA PRO A 41 8.84 14.67 8.17
C PRO A 41 9.47 13.29 7.93
N PRO A 42 10.14 12.71 8.94
CA PRO A 42 10.59 11.33 8.83
C PRO A 42 9.37 10.52 8.40
N ALA A 43 9.54 9.71 7.34
CA ALA A 43 8.50 8.79 6.95
C ALA A 43 8.14 8.02 8.22
N GLU A 44 6.94 8.27 8.74
CA GLU A 44 6.42 7.44 9.81
C GLU A 44 6.51 6.02 9.25
N THR A 45 7.28 5.18 9.90
CA THR A 45 7.16 3.74 9.78
C THR A 45 5.82 3.38 10.43
N GLU A 46 4.76 4.00 9.94
CA GLU A 46 3.50 3.34 10.03
C GLU A 46 3.69 2.04 9.25
N SER A 47 3.51 0.92 9.93
CA SER A 47 2.94 -0.24 9.30
C SER A 47 1.62 0.28 8.72
N THR A 48 1.72 1.03 7.64
CA THR A 48 0.62 1.63 6.94
C THR A 48 -0.14 0.48 6.31
N LYS A 49 -1.09 -0.04 7.05
CA LYS A 49 -2.33 -0.40 6.38
C LYS A 49 -2.68 0.84 5.59
N SER A 50 -2.30 0.84 4.31
CA SER A 50 -2.76 1.83 3.35
C SER A 50 -4.25 1.91 3.57
N ASP A 51 -4.80 3.12 3.74
CA ASP A 51 -6.24 3.30 3.79
C ASP A 51 -6.74 3.31 2.34
N PRO A 52 -7.04 2.13 1.72
CA PRO A 52 -7.31 2.06 0.31
C PRO A 52 -8.56 2.87 0.01
N PRO A 53 -8.56 3.65 -1.07
CA PRO A 53 -9.76 4.35 -1.48
C PRO A 53 -10.82 3.36 -1.95
N GLY A 54 -12.08 3.81 -2.06
CA GLY A 54 -13.15 3.03 -2.69
C GLY A 54 -14.20 2.53 -1.73
N ASN A 55 -15.19 1.81 -2.29
CA ASN A 55 -16.37 1.35 -1.55
C ASN A 55 -16.34 -0.15 -1.22
N VAL A 56 -15.76 -0.97 -2.08
CA VAL A 56 -15.45 -2.38 -1.76
C VAL A 56 -13.95 -2.54 -1.84
N ILE A 57 -13.34 -2.99 -0.74
CA ILE A 57 -11.89 -3.12 -0.60
C ILE A 57 -11.61 -4.58 -0.28
N ILE A 58 -10.71 -5.17 -1.04
CA ILE A 58 -10.29 -6.55 -0.88
C ILE A 58 -8.78 -6.54 -0.65
N GLU A 59 -8.38 -7.04 0.50
CA GLU A 59 -7.01 -7.04 0.97
C GLU A 59 -6.55 -8.48 1.21
N VAL A 60 -5.32 -8.77 0.82
CA VAL A 60 -4.67 -10.05 1.13
C VAL A 60 -3.31 -9.80 1.78
N PHE A 61 -3.03 -10.56 2.81
CA PHE A 61 -1.80 -10.53 3.58
C PHE A 61 -1.23 -11.94 3.69
N TRP A 62 0.09 -12.07 3.67
CA TRP A 62 0.78 -13.32 3.95
C TRP A 62 2.06 -13.08 4.76
N PRO A 63 2.69 -14.15 5.32
CA PRO A 63 3.81 -13.96 6.23
C PRO A 63 4.98 -13.20 5.60
N GLU A 64 5.48 -12.16 6.29
CA GLU A 64 6.55 -11.26 5.84
C GLU A 64 7.89 -11.98 5.56
N ASN A 65 8.11 -13.15 6.15
CA ASN A 65 9.31 -13.94 5.94
C ASN A 65 9.26 -14.84 4.69
N ARG A 66 8.23 -14.67 3.85
CA ARG A 66 8.07 -15.41 2.60
C ARG A 66 8.37 -14.55 1.40
N ASP A 67 9.33 -14.97 0.57
CA ASP A 67 9.57 -14.41 -0.76
C ASP A 67 8.64 -15.07 -1.78
N VAL A 68 7.41 -14.61 -1.79
CA VAL A 68 6.32 -15.22 -2.55
C VAL A 68 5.66 -14.17 -3.41
N ASP A 69 5.39 -14.51 -4.65
CA ASP A 69 4.59 -13.74 -5.60
C ASP A 69 3.17 -14.30 -5.59
N LEU A 70 2.28 -13.66 -4.82
CA LEU A 70 0.90 -14.07 -4.60
C LEU A 70 -0.06 -13.08 -5.21
N ASP A 71 -0.69 -13.45 -6.31
CA ASP A 71 -1.60 -12.59 -7.06
C ASP A 71 -3.02 -12.58 -6.50
N LEU A 72 -3.56 -11.41 -6.25
CA LEU A 72 -4.99 -11.18 -6.01
C LEU A 72 -5.74 -10.98 -7.32
N TRP A 73 -6.79 -11.76 -7.53
CA TRP A 73 -7.73 -11.61 -8.63
C TRP A 73 -9.13 -11.33 -8.13
N VAL A 74 -9.76 -10.30 -8.66
CA VAL A 74 -11.11 -9.89 -8.27
C VAL A 74 -11.99 -9.67 -9.50
N LYS A 75 -13.27 -9.97 -9.36
CA LYS A 75 -14.25 -9.70 -10.40
C LYS A 75 -15.51 -9.14 -9.79
N ALA A 76 -15.97 -7.99 -10.30
CA ALA A 76 -17.31 -7.45 -10.02
C ALA A 76 -18.36 -8.06 -10.95
N PRO A 77 -19.67 -7.95 -10.61
CA PRO A 77 -20.75 -8.27 -11.54
C PRO A 77 -20.57 -7.54 -12.87
N ASP A 78 -20.82 -8.24 -13.97
CA ASP A 78 -20.79 -7.70 -15.33
C ASP A 78 -19.48 -6.99 -15.75
N ASP A 79 -18.38 -7.31 -15.07
CA ASP A 79 -17.06 -6.73 -15.33
C ASP A 79 -16.04 -7.81 -15.70
N ILE A 80 -14.90 -7.38 -16.23
CA ILE A 80 -13.76 -8.24 -16.50
C ILE A 80 -12.96 -8.48 -15.21
N PRO A 81 -12.26 -9.64 -15.09
CA PRO A 81 -11.37 -9.88 -13.96
C PRO A 81 -10.23 -8.87 -13.89
N VAL A 82 -9.91 -8.42 -12.68
CA VAL A 82 -8.80 -7.53 -12.36
C VAL A 82 -7.77 -8.29 -11.55
N GLY A 83 -6.51 -8.15 -11.92
CA GLY A 83 -5.33 -8.77 -11.30
C GLY A 83 -4.07 -8.20 -11.95
N TYR A 84 -2.90 -8.82 -11.75
CA TYR A 84 -1.61 -8.29 -12.21
C TYR A 84 -1.57 -7.96 -13.73
N SER A 85 -2.16 -8.80 -14.57
CA SER A 85 -2.15 -8.62 -16.03
C SER A 85 -3.21 -7.66 -16.55
N ASN A 86 -4.21 -7.34 -15.75
CA ASN A 86 -5.26 -6.37 -16.03
C ASN A 86 -5.62 -5.61 -14.75
N ARG A 87 -4.92 -4.51 -14.50
CA ARG A 87 -5.00 -3.75 -13.24
C ARG A 87 -6.25 -2.90 -13.08
N GLY A 88 -7.11 -2.81 -14.09
CA GLY A 88 -8.31 -1.98 -14.04
C GLY A 88 -9.46 -2.52 -14.85
N GLY A 89 -10.64 -2.68 -14.21
CA GLY A 89 -11.94 -2.92 -14.80
C GLY A 89 -12.82 -1.67 -14.75
N LEU A 90 -14.12 -1.85 -14.98
CA LEU A 90 -15.10 -0.78 -14.82
C LEU A 90 -15.24 -0.38 -13.35
N PHE A 91 -15.21 -1.36 -12.46
CA PHE A 91 -15.43 -1.17 -11.02
C PHE A 91 -14.14 -1.33 -10.22
N PHE A 92 -13.44 -2.45 -10.35
CA PHE A 92 -12.23 -2.70 -9.58
C PHE A 92 -10.96 -2.15 -10.22
N ASN A 93 -10.01 -1.79 -9.35
CA ASN A 93 -8.61 -1.55 -9.71
C ASN A 93 -7.72 -2.27 -8.70
N LEU A 94 -6.65 -2.89 -9.19
CA LEU A 94 -5.55 -3.38 -8.38
C LEU A 94 -4.67 -2.18 -8.01
N LEU A 95 -4.57 -1.87 -6.72
CA LEU A 95 -3.80 -0.73 -6.23
C LEU A 95 -2.34 -1.11 -5.99
N ARG A 96 -2.11 -2.25 -5.37
CA ARG A 96 -0.78 -2.80 -5.08
C ARG A 96 -0.71 -4.23 -5.60
N ASP A 97 0.39 -4.51 -6.27
CA ASP A 97 0.83 -5.80 -6.81
C ASP A 97 2.20 -6.06 -6.23
N ASP A 98 2.30 -7.06 -5.38
CA ASP A 98 3.48 -7.40 -4.60
C ASP A 98 4.22 -8.57 -5.28
N LEU A 99 5.41 -8.32 -5.77
CA LEU A 99 6.22 -9.29 -6.51
C LEU A 99 7.13 -10.14 -5.60
N GLY A 100 6.89 -10.14 -4.29
CA GLY A 100 7.79 -10.70 -3.30
C GLY A 100 9.03 -9.82 -3.11
N ILE A 101 10.13 -10.36 -2.55
CA ILE A 101 11.37 -9.60 -2.27
C ILE A 101 11.98 -8.98 -3.54
N TYR A 102 11.66 -9.50 -4.72
CA TYR A 102 12.18 -8.97 -5.97
C TYR A 102 11.58 -7.59 -6.30
N LYS A 103 12.42 -6.53 -6.11
CA LYS A 103 12.04 -5.12 -6.33
C LYS A 103 10.98 -4.58 -5.36
N ASP A 104 10.70 -5.27 -4.27
CA ASP A 104 9.84 -4.71 -3.23
C ASP A 104 10.65 -3.80 -2.28
N PRO A 105 10.26 -2.53 -2.13
CA PRO A 105 10.91 -1.59 -1.22
C PRO A 105 10.50 -1.81 0.25
N THR A 106 9.50 -2.68 0.51
CA THR A 106 8.93 -2.88 1.85
C THR A 106 8.89 -4.36 2.23
N PRO A 107 9.09 -4.71 3.52
CA PRO A 107 8.99 -6.10 3.97
C PRO A 107 7.54 -6.57 4.15
N ILE A 108 6.54 -5.79 3.74
CA ILE A 108 5.13 -6.10 3.96
C ILE A 108 4.58 -6.83 2.75
N ASN A 109 4.26 -8.10 2.94
CA ASN A 109 3.58 -8.94 1.95
C ASN A 109 2.09 -8.62 1.93
N TYR A 110 1.65 -7.87 0.91
CA TYR A 110 0.32 -7.30 0.87
C TYR A 110 -0.11 -6.92 -0.54
N GLU A 111 -1.30 -7.36 -0.93
CA GLU A 111 -1.98 -6.87 -2.12
C GLU A 111 -3.36 -6.32 -1.81
N VAL A 112 -3.80 -5.38 -2.62
CA VAL A 112 -5.11 -4.75 -2.44
C VAL A 112 -5.76 -4.36 -3.76
N ALA A 113 -7.03 -4.69 -3.88
CA ALA A 113 -7.92 -4.20 -4.90
C ALA A 113 -9.07 -3.40 -4.29
N TYR A 114 -9.51 -2.36 -4.99
CA TYR A 114 -10.64 -1.53 -4.55
C TYR A 114 -11.62 -1.24 -5.68
N SER A 115 -12.89 -1.05 -5.34
CA SER A 115 -13.93 -0.68 -6.29
C SER A 115 -14.23 0.83 -6.30
N ARG A 116 -14.66 1.33 -7.45
CA ARG A 116 -15.13 2.72 -7.63
C ARG A 116 -16.65 2.80 -7.44
N GLY A 117 -17.14 2.35 -6.33
CA GLY A 117 -18.56 2.30 -6.03
C GLY A 117 -18.97 0.91 -5.58
N ILE A 118 -20.25 0.78 -5.23
CA ILE A 118 -20.87 -0.50 -4.92
C ILE A 118 -21.57 -0.99 -6.19
N ASN A 119 -21.16 -2.15 -6.69
CA ASN A 119 -21.86 -2.81 -7.80
C ASN A 119 -22.68 -3.97 -7.24
N PRO A 120 -24.03 -3.90 -7.32
CA PRO A 120 -24.88 -4.96 -6.79
C PRO A 120 -24.72 -6.24 -7.63
N GLY A 121 -24.69 -7.39 -6.96
CA GLY A 121 -24.56 -8.69 -7.60
C GLY A 121 -23.36 -9.48 -7.09
N GLU A 122 -22.95 -10.50 -7.86
CA GLU A 122 -21.91 -11.46 -7.43
C GLU A 122 -20.49 -10.93 -7.64
N HIS A 123 -19.73 -10.90 -6.55
CA HIS A 123 -18.30 -10.63 -6.54
C HIS A 123 -17.53 -11.93 -6.35
N ILE A 124 -16.37 -12.03 -6.99
CA ILE A 124 -15.49 -13.21 -6.91
C ILE A 124 -14.10 -12.75 -6.52
N VAL A 125 -13.49 -13.47 -5.59
CA VAL A 125 -12.14 -13.21 -5.09
C VAL A 125 -11.33 -14.48 -5.18
N ASN A 126 -10.25 -14.45 -5.96
CA ASN A 126 -9.32 -15.56 -6.12
C ASN A 126 -7.92 -15.15 -5.65
N LEU A 127 -7.17 -16.15 -5.26
CA LEU A 127 -5.73 -16.06 -5.08
C LEU A 127 -5.04 -17.00 -6.07
N HIS A 128 -3.88 -16.58 -6.58
CA HIS A 128 -3.04 -17.37 -7.44
C HIS A 128 -1.60 -17.30 -6.94
N LEU A 129 -1.04 -18.43 -6.54
CA LEU A 129 0.36 -18.50 -6.15
C LEU A 129 1.22 -18.62 -7.41
N TYR A 130 1.79 -17.49 -7.86
CA TYR A 130 2.52 -17.43 -9.11
C TYR A 130 3.92 -18.02 -8.97
N ARG A 131 4.65 -17.64 -7.93
CA ARG A 131 6.03 -18.04 -7.73
C ARG A 131 6.39 -18.09 -6.24
N GLU A 132 7.18 -19.08 -5.88
CA GLU A 132 8.01 -19.11 -4.68
C GLU A 132 9.39 -19.65 -5.07
N ASP A 133 10.43 -19.40 -4.27
CA ASP A 133 11.73 -19.99 -4.49
C ASP A 133 11.63 -21.51 -4.32
N LEU A 134 11.83 -22.23 -5.43
CA LEU A 134 11.53 -23.66 -5.58
C LEU A 134 12.38 -24.60 -4.70
N ALA A 135 13.37 -24.07 -3.98
CA ALA A 135 14.31 -24.92 -3.23
C ALA A 135 13.66 -25.64 -2.02
N ALA A 136 12.56 -25.11 -1.47
CA ALA A 136 11.80 -25.72 -0.38
C ALA A 136 10.42 -25.08 -0.24
N PHE A 137 9.49 -25.40 -1.16
CA PHE A 137 8.11 -24.97 -1.00
C PHE A 137 7.53 -25.54 0.30
N ASP A 138 7.05 -24.66 1.16
CA ASP A 138 6.38 -24.99 2.41
C ASP A 138 5.02 -24.27 2.41
N PRO A 139 3.88 -24.98 2.49
CA PRO A 139 2.56 -24.39 2.50
C PRO A 139 2.42 -23.28 3.55
N PHE A 140 1.73 -22.21 3.21
CA PHE A 140 1.47 -21.10 4.12
C PHE A 140 0.04 -20.61 4.03
N GLU A 141 -0.41 -19.90 5.06
CA GLU A 141 -1.73 -19.27 5.09
C GLU A 141 -1.65 -17.81 4.62
N ALA A 142 -2.51 -17.46 3.66
CA ALA A 142 -2.83 -16.08 3.32
C ALA A 142 -4.13 -15.66 4.00
N HIS A 143 -4.20 -14.42 4.46
CA HIS A 143 -5.35 -13.83 5.12
C HIS A 143 -6.05 -12.85 4.19
N VAL A 144 -7.30 -13.09 3.85
CA VAL A 144 -8.11 -12.28 2.93
C VAL A 144 -9.22 -11.59 3.68
N VAL A 145 -9.33 -10.29 3.50
CA VAL A 145 -10.34 -9.43 4.14
C VAL A 145 -11.12 -8.68 3.08
N VAL A 146 -12.44 -8.64 3.22
CA VAL A 146 -13.34 -7.82 2.40
C VAL A 146 -14.00 -6.76 3.27
N THR A 147 -13.79 -5.51 2.93
CA THR A 147 -14.35 -4.34 3.61
C THR A 147 -15.27 -3.57 2.68
N VAL A 148 -16.43 -3.18 3.16
CA VAL A 148 -17.33 -2.25 2.47
C VAL A 148 -17.30 -0.91 3.18
N VAL A 149 -17.16 0.17 2.40
CA VAL A 149 -17.22 1.56 2.85
C VAL A 149 -18.55 2.16 2.37
N ASN A 150 -19.41 2.51 3.31
CA ASN A 150 -20.65 3.16 2.97
C ASN A 150 -20.40 4.52 2.28
N PRO A 151 -20.95 4.76 1.08
CA PRO A 151 -20.64 5.97 0.31
C PRO A 151 -21.09 7.27 0.99
N ASP A 152 -22.13 7.22 1.82
CA ASP A 152 -22.71 8.40 2.47
C ASP A 152 -22.04 8.68 3.83
N THR A 153 -21.97 7.67 4.69
CA THR A 153 -21.48 7.82 6.07
C THR A 153 -19.96 7.68 6.18
N LYS A 154 -19.30 7.14 5.15
CA LYS A 154 -17.86 6.78 5.15
C LYS A 154 -17.48 5.75 6.23
N ILE A 155 -18.46 5.09 6.83
CA ILE A 155 -18.21 4.03 7.79
C ILE A 155 -17.67 2.81 7.05
N ARG A 156 -16.56 2.28 7.52
CA ARG A 156 -15.95 1.04 7.06
C ARG A 156 -16.48 -0.13 7.85
N GLN A 157 -16.87 -1.18 7.16
CA GLN A 157 -17.34 -2.42 7.77
C GLN A 157 -16.65 -3.60 7.09
N GLN A 158 -15.88 -4.36 7.85
CA GLN A 158 -15.40 -5.67 7.42
C GLN A 158 -16.60 -6.62 7.31
N ILE A 159 -16.82 -7.16 6.14
CA ILE A 159 -17.98 -8.02 5.84
C ILE A 159 -17.60 -9.50 5.70
N LEU A 160 -16.38 -9.80 5.24
CA LEU A 160 -15.84 -11.14 5.10
C LEU A 160 -14.38 -11.19 5.51
N GLU A 161 -13.98 -12.34 6.03
CA GLU A 161 -12.61 -12.67 6.39
C GLU A 161 -12.41 -14.17 6.24
N SER A 162 -11.27 -14.59 5.68
CA SER A 162 -10.89 -15.99 5.58
C SER A 162 -9.38 -16.14 5.59
N LYS A 163 -8.94 -17.29 6.06
CA LYS A 163 -7.58 -17.77 5.85
C LYS A 163 -7.60 -18.86 4.79
N ALA A 164 -6.68 -18.77 3.84
CA ALA A 164 -6.54 -19.70 2.74
C ALA A 164 -5.17 -20.37 2.80
N LEU A 165 -5.15 -21.68 2.83
CA LEU A 165 -3.91 -22.45 2.71
C LEU A 165 -3.47 -22.48 1.25
N LEU A 166 -2.28 -21.99 0.97
CA LEU A 166 -1.61 -22.07 -0.32
C LEU A 166 -0.62 -23.24 -0.27
N ASP A 167 -0.95 -24.31 -0.98
CA ASP A 167 -0.27 -25.62 -0.92
C ASP A 167 0.36 -26.05 -2.26
N GLU A 168 0.15 -25.27 -3.33
CA GLU A 168 0.60 -25.63 -4.67
C GLU A 168 0.92 -24.39 -5.52
N ILE A 169 2.14 -24.33 -6.06
CA ILE A 169 2.56 -23.27 -6.97
C ILE A 169 1.82 -23.39 -8.30
N GLY A 170 1.39 -22.25 -8.85
CA GLY A 170 0.63 -22.18 -10.11
C GLY A 170 -0.87 -22.43 -9.94
N LYS A 171 -1.33 -22.75 -8.73
CA LYS A 171 -2.74 -22.99 -8.45
C LYS A 171 -3.50 -21.71 -8.21
N GLU A 172 -4.63 -21.56 -8.88
CA GLU A 172 -5.63 -20.53 -8.61
C GLU A 172 -6.75 -21.14 -7.75
N ILE A 173 -7.14 -20.46 -6.68
CA ILE A 173 -8.21 -20.86 -5.77
C ILE A 173 -9.21 -19.73 -5.58
N THR A 174 -10.50 -20.06 -5.49
CA THR A 174 -11.55 -19.10 -5.12
C THR A 174 -11.67 -19.05 -3.61
N ILE A 175 -11.50 -17.86 -3.03
CA ILE A 175 -11.62 -17.62 -1.59
C ILE A 175 -13.04 -17.27 -1.24
N PHE A 176 -13.64 -16.37 -2.02
CA PHE A 176 -15.01 -15.90 -1.83
C PHE A 176 -15.74 -15.75 -3.16
N ARG A 177 -16.99 -16.20 -3.15
CA ARG A 177 -18.06 -15.69 -4.00
C ARG A 177 -19.13 -15.17 -3.06
N PHE A 178 -19.59 -13.94 -3.29
CA PHE A 178 -20.60 -13.30 -2.44
C PHE A 178 -21.40 -12.27 -3.23
N LYS A 179 -22.59 -11.96 -2.77
CA LYS A 179 -23.45 -10.94 -3.40
C LYS A 179 -23.65 -9.75 -2.47
N LEU A 180 -23.53 -8.56 -3.06
CA LEU A 180 -23.90 -7.31 -2.43
C LEU A 180 -25.20 -6.77 -3.04
N ASP A 181 -25.99 -6.05 -2.24
CA ASP A 181 -27.08 -5.23 -2.73
C ASP A 181 -26.59 -3.82 -3.14
N GLU A 182 -27.51 -2.95 -3.61
CA GLU A 182 -27.23 -1.58 -4.04
C GLU A 182 -26.63 -0.70 -2.91
N SER A 183 -26.91 -1.04 -1.67
CA SER A 183 -26.39 -0.35 -0.48
C SER A 183 -25.07 -0.92 0.04
N GLY A 184 -24.58 -2.01 -0.55
CA GLY A 184 -23.38 -2.71 -0.12
C GLY A 184 -23.60 -3.71 1.02
N ASN A 185 -24.86 -4.07 1.32
CA ASN A 185 -25.13 -5.09 2.30
C ASN A 185 -24.83 -6.48 1.73
N LEU A 186 -24.19 -7.30 2.55
CA LEU A 186 -23.84 -8.67 2.20
C LEU A 186 -25.06 -9.59 2.30
N ASN A 187 -25.37 -10.30 1.22
CA ASN A 187 -26.25 -11.47 1.29
C ASN A 187 -25.47 -12.69 1.82
N LYS A 188 -25.66 -13.01 3.08
CA LYS A 188 -24.93 -14.10 3.76
C LYS A 188 -25.20 -15.48 3.16
N GLU A 189 -26.38 -15.71 2.57
CA GLU A 189 -26.75 -16.98 1.94
C GLU A 189 -26.04 -17.21 0.60
N SER A 190 -25.47 -16.14 0.02
CA SER A 190 -24.75 -16.22 -1.25
C SER A 190 -23.27 -16.61 -1.10
N ILE A 191 -22.76 -16.65 0.13
CA ILE A 191 -21.34 -16.90 0.38
C ILE A 191 -21.02 -18.35 0.05
N ASN A 192 -20.06 -18.54 -0.86
CA ASN A 192 -19.48 -19.83 -1.18
C ASN A 192 -18.05 -19.63 -1.73
N ASN A 193 -17.36 -20.73 -2.01
CA ASN A 193 -16.03 -20.76 -2.59
C ASN A 193 -15.91 -21.72 -3.78
N ASP A 194 -17.03 -21.96 -4.47
CA ASP A 194 -17.03 -22.75 -5.70
C ASP A 194 -16.06 -22.12 -6.71
N PHE A 195 -15.14 -22.92 -7.20
CA PHE A 195 -14.07 -22.44 -8.05
C PHE A 195 -14.59 -21.83 -9.35
N VAL A 196 -14.15 -20.62 -9.63
CA VAL A 196 -14.33 -19.91 -10.91
C VAL A 196 -12.99 -19.37 -11.34
N GLN A 197 -12.47 -19.81 -12.47
CA GLN A 197 -11.23 -19.27 -13.01
C GLN A 197 -11.39 -17.80 -13.42
N LEU A 198 -10.58 -16.92 -12.87
CA LEU A 198 -10.52 -15.48 -13.22
C LEU A 198 -9.28 -15.16 -14.06
N ARG A 199 -8.18 -15.84 -13.82
CA ARG A 199 -6.97 -15.68 -14.59
C ARG A 199 -7.20 -16.22 -16.01
N SER A 200 -6.97 -15.38 -17.03
CA SER A 200 -6.92 -15.87 -18.40
C SER A 200 -5.75 -16.83 -18.54
N GLY A 201 -6.02 -18.10 -18.80
CA GLY A 201 -4.98 -19.07 -19.01
C GLY A 201 -3.99 -18.58 -20.05
N SER A 202 -2.69 -18.61 -19.71
CA SER A 202 -1.65 -18.51 -20.72
C SER A 202 -1.88 -19.63 -21.75
N LYS A 203 -2.26 -19.24 -22.99
CA LYS A 203 -2.22 -20.16 -24.13
C LYS A 203 -0.79 -20.52 -24.46
#